data_bc4f7d304c3c3697d98e370a27679977
#
_entry.id   bc4f7d304c3c3697d98e370a27679977
#
_cell.length_a   1.000
_cell.length_b   1.000
_cell.length_c   1.000
_cell.angle_alpha   90.00
_cell.angle_beta   90.00
_cell.angle_gamma   90.00
#
_symmetry.space_group_name_H-M   'P 1'
#
loop_
_entity.id
_entity.type
_entity.pdbx_description
1 polymer ?
#
loop_
_entity_poly.entity_id
_entity_poly.type
_entity_poly.pdbx_seq_one_letter_code
_entity_poly.pdbx_strand_id
1 'polypeptide(L)'
;FAPQYAVAFAEIERQFATEFDYRGECKNQMQVRQNLAKTNFDVIVPSVVQELCSQKMMVMEEIYPATPLHDQLTAQAEKMAKQKGMTKEEFMDVEMDKRNKEIDALAKEGKVMKSVTEEQYDQYIALQKGKSGIYRTMKQVYNHTFGWFTTNYDVNEDDVIVPLNAAKLINQLFAVHGHECLIDGCFNADPHPGNILCVDGKLALIDYGQVKRLSDSQRYELAKSVLLVDAAIKNDPRQNPSVDPRIHVKAKRSVVNHAHAAGMNTKFNLDETFYEMNVVYFGRMDKAFLYPLNVLQWTDKMQANDPMGELPPSLDYLIMVNMTTMMLRGMGEFLQQYRNAATCWVPYARQALAEQPGALEAVEAEIAAWYVLDEEKK
;
A
#
# COMPACT_ATOMS: atom_id res chain seq x y z
N PHE A 1 4.55 9.30 28.06
CA PHE A 1 4.13 9.49 26.67
C PHE A 1 5.33 9.98 25.89
N ALA A 2 5.71 9.28 24.82
CA ALA A 2 6.81 9.71 23.98
C ALA A 2 6.35 10.93 23.13
N PRO A 3 7.15 12.01 23.03
CA PRO A 3 6.75 13.26 22.39
C PRO A 3 6.23 13.13 20.96
N GLN A 4 6.74 12.15 20.20
CA GLN A 4 6.31 11.87 18.84
C GLN A 4 4.83 11.49 18.73
N TYR A 5 4.25 10.87 19.75
CA TYR A 5 2.82 10.53 19.73
C TYR A 5 1.93 11.78 19.95
N ALA A 6 2.45 12.84 20.55
CA ALA A 6 1.67 14.05 20.75
C ALA A 6 1.26 14.70 19.42
N VAL A 7 2.19 14.74 18.44
CA VAL A 7 1.90 15.28 17.11
C VAL A 7 0.93 14.36 16.35
N ALA A 8 1.11 13.05 16.46
CA ALA A 8 0.21 12.08 15.85
C ALA A 8 -1.21 12.18 16.43
N PHE A 9 -1.33 12.27 17.76
CA PHE A 9 -2.63 12.46 18.43
C PHE A 9 -3.28 13.79 18.09
N ALA A 10 -2.49 14.88 18.01
CA ALA A 10 -3.03 16.19 17.61
C ALA A 10 -3.54 16.18 16.17
N GLU A 11 -2.86 15.49 15.25
CA GLU A 11 -3.34 15.32 13.87
C GLU A 11 -4.61 14.47 13.82
N ILE A 12 -4.65 13.36 14.55
CA ILE A 12 -5.84 12.50 14.67
C ILE A 12 -7.01 13.30 15.26
N GLU A 13 -6.80 14.03 16.36
CA GLU A 13 -7.83 14.88 16.96
C GLU A 13 -8.36 15.92 15.98
N ARG A 14 -7.48 16.54 15.20
CA ARG A 14 -7.86 17.50 14.16
C ARG A 14 -8.71 16.86 13.07
N GLN A 15 -8.41 15.64 12.64
CA GLN A 15 -9.20 14.91 11.67
C GLN A 15 -10.57 14.53 12.24
N PHE A 16 -10.63 13.99 13.46
CA PHE A 16 -11.90 13.66 14.10
C PHE A 16 -12.80 14.87 14.33
N ALA A 17 -12.23 16.05 14.63
CA ALA A 17 -13.03 17.26 14.81
C ALA A 17 -13.80 17.66 13.53
N THR A 18 -13.33 17.26 12.36
CA THR A 18 -14.00 17.53 11.07
C THR A 18 -15.07 16.50 10.70
N GLU A 19 -15.07 15.31 11.30
CA GLU A 19 -16.02 14.22 10.98
C GLU A 19 -17.47 14.54 11.40
N PHE A 20 -17.67 15.49 12.32
CA PHE A 20 -19.01 15.87 12.76
C PHE A 20 -19.68 16.92 11.87
N ASP A 21 -19.06 17.31 10.75
CA ASP A 21 -19.62 18.25 9.79
C ASP A 21 -19.53 17.68 8.36
N TYR A 22 -20.58 17.00 7.93
CA TYR A 22 -20.69 16.39 6.59
C TYR A 22 -20.52 17.37 5.43
N ARG A 23 -20.64 18.68 5.65
CA ARG A 23 -20.37 19.67 4.58
C ARG A 23 -18.91 19.66 4.15
N GLY A 24 -18.00 19.32 5.07
CA GLY A 24 -16.58 19.10 4.77
C GLY A 24 -16.39 17.89 3.87
N GLU A 25 -16.94 16.77 4.25
CA GLU A 25 -16.89 15.51 3.49
C GLU A 25 -17.52 15.65 2.09
N CYS A 26 -18.71 16.28 1.98
CA CYS A 26 -19.32 16.58 0.70
C CYS A 26 -18.37 17.30 -0.26
N LYS A 27 -17.68 18.35 0.24
CA LYS A 27 -16.72 19.12 -0.58
C LYS A 27 -15.52 18.27 -0.97
N ASN A 28 -15.00 17.46 -0.05
CA ASN A 28 -13.88 16.57 -0.28
C ASN A 28 -14.21 15.53 -1.36
N GLN A 29 -15.35 14.84 -1.23
CA GLN A 29 -15.79 13.83 -2.17
C GLN A 29 -16.02 14.41 -3.57
N MET A 30 -16.66 15.58 -3.66
CA MET A 30 -16.84 16.28 -4.93
C MET A 30 -15.50 16.62 -5.59
N GLN A 31 -14.53 17.10 -4.81
CA GLN A 31 -13.20 17.45 -5.30
C GLN A 31 -12.47 16.21 -5.83
N VAL A 32 -12.42 15.13 -5.05
CA VAL A 32 -11.76 13.88 -5.45
C VAL A 32 -12.45 13.29 -6.67
N ARG A 33 -13.79 13.25 -6.70
CA ARG A 33 -14.54 12.81 -7.88
C ARG A 33 -14.17 13.61 -9.14
N GLN A 34 -14.07 14.94 -9.05
CA GLN A 34 -13.66 15.80 -10.17
C GLN A 34 -12.22 15.54 -10.63
N ASN A 35 -11.32 15.26 -9.67
CA ASN A 35 -9.92 14.95 -9.97
C ASN A 35 -9.82 13.60 -10.68
N LEU A 36 -10.41 12.55 -10.13
CA LEU A 36 -10.37 11.21 -10.70
C LEU A 36 -11.11 11.09 -12.04
N ALA A 37 -12.13 11.93 -12.29
CA ALA A 37 -12.81 12.00 -13.60
C ALA A 37 -11.89 12.45 -14.76
N LYS A 38 -10.73 13.05 -14.48
CA LYS A 38 -9.73 13.44 -15.47
C LYS A 38 -8.73 12.31 -15.77
N THR A 39 -8.84 11.20 -15.07
CA THR A 39 -7.96 10.04 -15.18
C THR A 39 -8.65 8.89 -15.91
N ASN A 40 -7.88 7.85 -16.22
CA ASN A 40 -8.40 6.60 -16.79
C ASN A 40 -8.58 5.51 -15.71
N PHE A 41 -8.65 5.88 -14.44
CA PHE A 41 -8.90 4.90 -13.39
C PHE A 41 -10.32 4.35 -13.46
N ASP A 42 -10.42 3.02 -13.39
CA ASP A 42 -11.71 2.33 -13.37
C ASP A 42 -12.26 2.26 -11.93
N VAL A 43 -12.46 3.44 -11.34
CA VAL A 43 -12.91 3.62 -9.95
C VAL A 43 -14.13 4.53 -9.93
N ILE A 44 -15.10 4.18 -9.09
CA ILE A 44 -16.34 4.94 -8.89
C ILE A 44 -16.21 5.76 -7.61
N VAL A 45 -16.54 7.05 -7.70
CA VAL A 45 -16.79 7.91 -6.54
C VAL A 45 -18.21 8.44 -6.70
N PRO A 46 -19.15 8.17 -5.76
CA PRO A 46 -20.54 8.58 -5.92
C PRO A 46 -20.68 10.10 -6.00
N SER A 47 -21.65 10.57 -6.78
CA SER A 47 -21.99 11.99 -6.83
C SER A 47 -22.68 12.43 -5.54
N VAL A 48 -22.42 13.65 -5.11
CA VAL A 48 -23.05 14.27 -3.93
C VAL A 48 -24.19 15.16 -4.38
N VAL A 49 -25.35 15.04 -3.73
CA VAL A 49 -26.51 15.92 -3.94
C VAL A 49 -26.39 17.08 -2.96
N GLN A 50 -25.56 18.07 -3.32
CA GLN A 50 -25.08 19.11 -2.42
C GLN A 50 -26.22 19.90 -1.77
N GLU A 51 -27.30 20.18 -2.48
CA GLU A 51 -28.48 20.93 -2.00
C GLU A 51 -29.26 20.20 -0.89
N LEU A 52 -29.06 18.87 -0.77
CA LEU A 52 -29.65 18.05 0.28
C LEU A 52 -28.70 17.77 1.44
N CYS A 53 -27.47 18.26 1.35
CA CYS A 53 -26.46 18.06 2.41
C CYS A 53 -26.53 19.14 3.47
N SER A 54 -26.25 18.76 4.71
CA SER A 54 -26.21 19.65 5.86
C SER A 54 -25.05 19.28 6.78
N GLN A 55 -24.87 19.99 7.90
CA GLN A 55 -23.89 19.63 8.91
C GLN A 55 -24.08 18.19 9.41
N LYS A 56 -25.32 17.72 9.51
CA LYS A 56 -25.65 16.41 10.12
C LYS A 56 -26.08 15.34 9.12
N MET A 57 -26.07 15.65 7.83
CA MET A 57 -26.56 14.73 6.81
C MET A 57 -25.80 14.95 5.51
N MET A 58 -25.36 13.87 4.92
CA MET A 58 -24.84 13.81 3.56
C MET A 58 -25.76 12.98 2.69
N VAL A 59 -26.06 13.47 1.49
CA VAL A 59 -26.85 12.77 0.49
C VAL A 59 -26.01 12.57 -0.75
N MET A 60 -25.87 11.33 -1.16
CA MET A 60 -25.10 10.95 -2.34
C MET A 60 -25.83 9.92 -3.18
N GLU A 61 -25.36 9.73 -4.40
CA GLU A 61 -25.79 8.69 -5.33
C GLU A 61 -25.66 7.30 -4.69
N GLU A 62 -26.72 6.49 -4.80
CA GLU A 62 -26.67 5.09 -4.45
C GLU A 62 -25.90 4.31 -5.53
N ILE A 63 -24.94 3.51 -5.12
CA ILE A 63 -24.21 2.61 -6.01
C ILE A 63 -24.87 1.23 -5.94
N TYR A 64 -25.58 0.84 -6.99
CA TYR A 64 -26.30 -0.42 -7.06
C TYR A 64 -26.13 -1.11 -8.43
N PRO A 65 -25.92 -2.45 -8.49
CA PRO A 65 -25.63 -3.34 -7.35
C PRO A 65 -24.19 -3.17 -6.85
N ALA A 66 -24.00 -3.12 -5.55
CA ALA A 66 -22.68 -3.03 -4.91
C ALA A 66 -22.61 -3.95 -3.71
N THR A 67 -21.41 -4.50 -3.46
CA THR A 67 -21.15 -5.33 -2.28
C THR A 67 -19.93 -4.77 -1.57
N PRO A 68 -19.97 -4.51 -0.25
CA PRO A 68 -18.79 -4.13 0.51
C PRO A 68 -17.67 -5.17 0.30
N LEU A 69 -16.44 -4.70 0.16
CA LEU A 69 -15.27 -5.57 -0.07
C LEU A 69 -15.16 -6.65 1.01
N HIS A 70 -15.39 -6.26 2.27
CA HIS A 70 -15.38 -7.19 3.39
C HIS A 70 -16.42 -8.31 3.24
N ASP A 71 -17.63 -7.96 2.82
CA ASP A 71 -18.74 -8.93 2.68
C ASP A 71 -18.48 -9.87 1.49
N GLN A 72 -17.92 -9.36 0.41
CA GLN A 72 -17.55 -10.18 -0.75
C GLN A 72 -16.47 -11.20 -0.38
N LEU A 73 -15.45 -10.79 0.38
CA LEU A 73 -14.39 -11.68 0.87
C LEU A 73 -14.94 -12.71 1.86
N THR A 74 -15.82 -12.29 2.75
CA THR A 74 -16.49 -13.17 3.71
C THR A 74 -17.32 -14.23 2.98
N ALA A 75 -18.14 -13.83 2.02
CA ALA A 75 -18.95 -14.76 1.23
C ALA A 75 -18.10 -15.76 0.43
N GLN A 76 -16.95 -15.33 -0.08
CA GLN A 76 -15.99 -16.24 -0.71
C GLN A 76 -15.41 -17.24 0.29
N ALA A 77 -14.97 -16.78 1.45
CA ALA A 77 -14.45 -17.65 2.49
C ALA A 77 -15.49 -18.70 2.96
N GLU A 78 -16.74 -18.29 3.13
CA GLU A 78 -17.87 -19.20 3.49
C GLU A 78 -18.10 -20.29 2.42
N LYS A 79 -18.12 -19.90 1.13
CA LYS A 79 -18.26 -20.88 0.05
C LYS A 79 -17.12 -21.89 0.05
N MET A 80 -15.90 -21.45 0.31
CA MET A 80 -14.73 -22.31 0.35
C MET A 80 -14.71 -23.24 1.56
N ALA A 81 -15.07 -22.70 2.73
CA ALA A 81 -15.23 -23.48 3.95
C ALA A 81 -16.24 -24.61 3.75
N LYS A 82 -17.41 -24.26 3.17
CA LYS A 82 -18.46 -25.25 2.86
C LYS A 82 -17.97 -26.36 1.92
N GLN A 83 -17.19 -26.02 0.90
CA GLN A 83 -16.62 -27.03 -0.02
C GLN A 83 -15.64 -27.97 0.67
N LYS A 84 -14.95 -27.48 1.73
CA LYS A 84 -14.03 -28.29 2.54
C LYS A 84 -14.71 -28.99 3.72
N GLY A 85 -16.02 -28.81 3.92
CA GLY A 85 -16.77 -29.36 5.04
C GLY A 85 -16.39 -28.73 6.39
N MET A 86 -15.95 -27.49 6.39
CA MET A 86 -15.51 -26.71 7.56
C MET A 86 -16.45 -25.54 7.84
N THR A 87 -16.44 -25.02 9.06
CA THR A 87 -16.99 -23.70 9.34
C THR A 87 -16.07 -22.61 8.76
N LYS A 88 -16.58 -21.38 8.60
CA LYS A 88 -15.76 -20.25 8.11
C LYS A 88 -14.58 -19.99 9.05
N GLU A 89 -14.82 -20.01 10.34
CA GLU A 89 -13.83 -19.79 11.39
C GLU A 89 -12.70 -20.83 11.32
N GLU A 90 -13.06 -22.12 11.31
CA GLU A 90 -12.09 -23.21 11.16
C GLU A 90 -11.27 -23.10 9.87
N PHE A 91 -11.92 -22.77 8.77
CA PHE A 91 -11.26 -22.57 7.47
C PHE A 91 -10.24 -21.42 7.53
N MET A 92 -10.66 -20.28 8.08
CA MET A 92 -9.80 -19.10 8.21
C MET A 92 -8.60 -19.39 9.11
N ASP A 93 -8.79 -20.05 10.24
CA ASP A 93 -7.72 -20.40 11.17
C ASP A 93 -6.70 -21.35 10.53
N VAL A 94 -7.17 -22.39 9.86
CA VAL A 94 -6.29 -23.35 9.17
C VAL A 94 -5.46 -22.69 8.06
N GLU A 95 -6.12 -21.87 7.24
CA GLU A 95 -5.42 -21.21 6.13
C GLU A 95 -4.46 -20.13 6.63
N MET A 96 -4.83 -19.41 7.70
CA MET A 96 -3.95 -18.41 8.34
C MET A 96 -2.72 -19.08 8.97
N ASP A 97 -2.89 -20.19 9.68
CA ASP A 97 -1.78 -20.94 10.27
C ASP A 97 -0.82 -21.50 9.19
N LYS A 98 -1.39 -22.09 8.13
CA LYS A 98 -0.62 -22.56 6.98
C LYS A 98 0.21 -21.43 6.34
N ARG A 99 -0.44 -20.29 6.12
CA ARG A 99 0.21 -19.09 5.54
C ARG A 99 1.33 -18.57 6.43
N ASN A 100 1.09 -18.45 7.74
CA ASN A 100 2.10 -17.98 8.69
C ASN A 100 3.33 -18.90 8.69
N LYS A 101 3.15 -20.22 8.64
CA LYS A 101 4.24 -21.19 8.53
C LYS A 101 5.03 -21.03 7.24
N GLU A 102 4.36 -20.79 6.12
CA GLU A 102 5.01 -20.55 4.83
C GLU A 102 5.83 -19.25 4.83
N ILE A 103 5.24 -18.16 5.35
CA ILE A 103 5.94 -16.87 5.50
C ILE A 103 7.18 -17.04 6.38
N ASP A 104 7.06 -17.72 7.51
CA ASP A 104 8.19 -17.95 8.43
C ASP A 104 9.29 -18.80 7.79
N ALA A 105 8.91 -19.81 6.99
CA ALA A 105 9.89 -20.64 6.26
C ALA A 105 10.64 -19.82 5.20
N LEU A 106 9.93 -19.05 4.38
CA LEU A 106 10.53 -18.19 3.37
C LEU A 106 11.41 -17.10 3.99
N ALA A 107 10.95 -16.47 5.07
CA ALA A 107 11.69 -15.43 5.76
C ALA A 107 13.02 -15.94 6.34
N LYS A 108 13.05 -17.16 6.89
CA LYS A 108 14.29 -17.81 7.34
C LYS A 108 15.31 -18.02 6.23
N GLU A 109 14.82 -18.22 4.99
CA GLU A 109 15.66 -18.39 3.80
C GLU A 109 16.00 -17.05 3.12
N GLY A 110 15.60 -15.91 3.69
CA GLY A 110 15.76 -14.59 3.07
C GLY A 110 14.90 -14.40 1.81
N LYS A 111 13.87 -15.23 1.64
CA LYS A 111 12.94 -15.17 0.51
C LYS A 111 11.67 -14.43 0.89
N VAL A 112 11.03 -13.82 -0.11
CA VAL A 112 9.78 -13.08 0.06
C VAL A 112 8.62 -13.83 -0.58
N MET A 113 7.42 -13.65 -0.02
CA MET A 113 6.19 -14.13 -0.64
C MET A 113 5.98 -13.48 -2.01
N LYS A 114 5.57 -14.29 -2.98
CA LYS A 114 5.24 -13.81 -4.32
C LYS A 114 3.75 -13.50 -4.40
N SER A 115 3.42 -12.38 -5.02
CA SER A 115 2.03 -12.02 -5.35
C SER A 115 1.64 -12.58 -6.71
N VAL A 116 0.37 -12.91 -6.88
CA VAL A 116 -0.19 -13.22 -8.20
C VAL A 116 -0.28 -11.94 -9.02
N THR A 117 0.05 -12.01 -10.31
CA THR A 117 -0.16 -10.91 -11.23
C THR A 117 -1.58 -10.94 -11.80
N GLU A 118 -2.05 -9.81 -12.35
CA GLU A 118 -3.33 -9.77 -13.06
C GLU A 118 -3.34 -10.74 -14.25
N GLU A 119 -2.23 -10.80 -14.98
CA GLU A 119 -2.09 -11.73 -16.10
C GLU A 119 -2.21 -13.20 -15.66
N GLN A 120 -1.60 -13.58 -14.55
CA GLN A 120 -1.72 -14.93 -13.97
C GLN A 120 -3.16 -15.23 -13.53
N TYR A 121 -3.85 -14.23 -12.97
CA TYR A 121 -5.26 -14.37 -12.63
C TYR A 121 -6.10 -14.58 -13.90
N ASP A 122 -5.91 -13.77 -14.93
CA ASP A 122 -6.65 -13.88 -16.20
C ASP A 122 -6.41 -15.22 -16.88
N GLN A 123 -5.17 -15.69 -16.88
CA GLN A 123 -4.81 -17.02 -17.37
C GLN A 123 -5.51 -18.13 -16.56
N TYR A 124 -5.58 -17.99 -15.23
CA TYR A 124 -6.31 -18.93 -14.39
C TYR A 124 -7.80 -18.95 -14.74
N ILE A 125 -8.45 -17.78 -14.88
CA ILE A 125 -9.86 -17.70 -15.24
C ILE A 125 -10.13 -18.27 -16.64
N ALA A 126 -9.25 -17.99 -17.61
CA ALA A 126 -9.34 -18.55 -18.95
C ALA A 126 -9.27 -20.08 -18.94
N LEU A 127 -8.37 -20.64 -18.12
CA LEU A 127 -8.26 -22.09 -17.96
C LEU A 127 -9.47 -22.71 -17.25
N GLN A 128 -10.02 -22.05 -16.23
CA GLN A 128 -11.25 -22.48 -15.58
C GLN A 128 -12.42 -22.58 -16.59
N LYS A 129 -12.48 -21.63 -17.53
CA LYS A 129 -13.49 -21.60 -18.59
C LYS A 129 -13.22 -22.59 -19.73
N GLY A 130 -11.97 -23.03 -19.92
CA GLY A 130 -11.51 -23.73 -21.13
C GLY A 130 -11.42 -25.26 -21.09
N LYS A 131 -11.70 -25.94 -19.98
CA LYS A 131 -11.66 -27.43 -19.86
C LYS A 131 -10.36 -28.10 -20.32
N SER A 132 -9.16 -27.53 -20.20
CA SER A 132 -7.95 -28.14 -20.75
C SER A 132 -6.93 -28.63 -19.71
N GLY A 133 -6.19 -29.70 -20.04
CA GLY A 133 -5.28 -30.46 -19.15
C GLY A 133 -4.04 -29.72 -18.60
N ILE A 134 -3.85 -28.43 -18.91
CA ILE A 134 -2.78 -27.57 -18.37
C ILE A 134 -3.08 -27.15 -16.91
N TYR A 135 -4.24 -27.51 -16.42
CA TYR A 135 -4.81 -27.25 -15.10
C TYR A 135 -3.86 -27.53 -13.90
N ARG A 136 -2.99 -28.54 -14.06
CA ARG A 136 -2.15 -29.04 -12.95
C ARG A 136 -1.04 -28.07 -12.52
N THR A 137 -0.37 -27.47 -13.48
CA THR A 137 0.78 -26.58 -13.21
C THR A 137 0.32 -25.22 -12.71
N MET A 138 -0.78 -24.69 -13.26
CA MET A 138 -1.35 -23.43 -12.80
C MET A 138 -2.07 -23.56 -11.46
N LYS A 139 -2.65 -24.73 -11.16
CA LYS A 139 -3.17 -25.07 -9.84
C LYS A 139 -2.06 -24.97 -8.77
N GLN A 140 -0.83 -25.38 -9.09
CA GLN A 140 0.32 -25.23 -8.19
C GLN A 140 0.73 -23.75 -7.99
N VAL A 141 0.80 -22.98 -9.07
CA VAL A 141 1.11 -21.54 -8.98
C VAL A 141 -0.01 -20.79 -8.23
N TYR A 142 -1.26 -21.09 -8.54
CA TYR A 142 -2.41 -20.51 -7.88
C TYR A 142 -2.50 -20.92 -6.40
N ASN A 143 -2.33 -22.20 -6.07
CA ASN A 143 -2.31 -22.68 -4.69
C ASN A 143 -1.15 -22.06 -3.89
N HIS A 144 -0.03 -21.76 -4.55
CA HIS A 144 1.13 -21.14 -3.90
C HIS A 144 0.93 -19.64 -3.67
N THR A 145 0.11 -18.98 -4.45
CA THR A 145 -0.08 -17.53 -4.45
C THR A 145 -1.44 -17.08 -3.91
N PHE A 146 -2.48 -17.91 -4.05
CA PHE A 146 -3.79 -17.76 -3.45
C PHE A 146 -4.04 -18.89 -2.44
N GLY A 147 -3.00 -19.43 -1.84
CA GLY A 147 -2.97 -20.70 -1.11
C GLY A 147 -3.96 -20.84 0.04
N TRP A 148 -4.63 -19.76 0.41
CA TRP A 148 -5.76 -19.84 1.30
C TRP A 148 -7.09 -19.96 0.55
N PHE A 149 -7.09 -19.86 -0.78
CA PHE A 149 -8.28 -20.00 -1.60
C PHE A 149 -8.42 -21.37 -2.27
N THR A 150 -7.40 -22.20 -2.29
CA THR A 150 -7.53 -23.47 -3.01
C THR A 150 -6.66 -24.58 -2.46
N THR A 151 -7.30 -25.57 -1.87
CA THR A 151 -6.77 -26.92 -1.79
C THR A 151 -7.86 -27.85 -2.27
N ASN A 152 -7.56 -28.62 -3.34
CA ASN A 152 -8.35 -29.74 -3.86
C ASN A 152 -9.75 -29.39 -4.39
N TYR A 153 -9.83 -28.95 -5.64
CA TYR A 153 -11.09 -28.90 -6.38
C TYR A 153 -11.24 -30.07 -7.33
N ASP A 154 -12.22 -30.92 -7.07
CA ASP A 154 -13.00 -31.54 -8.14
C ASP A 154 -14.09 -30.52 -8.49
N VAL A 155 -13.92 -29.84 -9.65
CA VAL A 155 -14.85 -28.81 -10.06
C VAL A 155 -15.92 -29.43 -10.96
N ASN A 156 -17.13 -29.58 -10.42
CA ASN A 156 -18.33 -29.67 -11.26
C ASN A 156 -18.61 -28.26 -11.84
N GLU A 157 -19.03 -28.17 -13.09
CA GLU A 157 -19.20 -26.92 -13.86
C GLU A 157 -20.08 -25.86 -13.18
N ASP A 158 -20.96 -26.27 -12.27
CA ASP A 158 -21.92 -25.39 -11.58
C ASP A 158 -21.40 -24.81 -10.27
N ASP A 159 -20.21 -25.23 -9.80
CA ASP A 159 -19.63 -24.84 -8.51
C ASP A 159 -18.31 -24.03 -8.64
N VAL A 160 -18.02 -23.46 -9.80
CA VAL A 160 -16.79 -22.68 -9.98
C VAL A 160 -16.86 -21.38 -9.19
N ILE A 161 -16.06 -21.28 -8.12
CA ILE A 161 -15.87 -20.00 -7.44
C ILE A 161 -14.86 -19.21 -8.26
N VAL A 162 -15.34 -18.10 -8.86
CA VAL A 162 -14.47 -17.09 -9.46
C VAL A 162 -13.98 -16.19 -8.33
N PRO A 163 -12.70 -16.28 -7.94
CA PRO A 163 -12.19 -15.45 -6.85
C PRO A 163 -12.12 -13.99 -7.28
N LEU A 164 -12.15 -13.09 -6.30
CA LEU A 164 -11.91 -11.67 -6.55
C LEU A 164 -10.52 -11.49 -7.16
N ASN A 165 -10.38 -10.64 -8.18
CA ASN A 165 -9.08 -10.27 -8.74
C ASN A 165 -8.34 -9.33 -7.77
N ALA A 166 -7.73 -9.93 -6.73
CA ALA A 166 -7.02 -9.21 -5.69
C ALA A 166 -5.83 -8.41 -6.25
N ALA A 167 -5.18 -8.91 -7.32
CA ALA A 167 -4.09 -8.20 -7.97
C ALA A 167 -4.56 -6.88 -8.58
N LYS A 168 -5.64 -6.92 -9.38
CA LYS A 168 -6.24 -5.72 -9.98
C LYS A 168 -6.71 -4.74 -8.91
N LEU A 169 -7.40 -5.23 -7.88
CA LEU A 169 -7.93 -4.42 -6.78
C LEU A 169 -6.81 -3.66 -6.08
N ILE A 170 -5.78 -4.36 -5.63
CA ILE A 170 -4.66 -3.73 -4.91
C ILE A 170 -3.87 -2.78 -5.81
N ASN A 171 -3.63 -3.15 -7.08
CA ASN A 171 -2.97 -2.26 -8.02
C ASN A 171 -3.76 -0.96 -8.23
N GLN A 172 -5.09 -1.03 -8.37
CA GLN A 172 -5.95 0.14 -8.50
C GLN A 172 -5.93 1.01 -7.23
N LEU A 173 -6.00 0.41 -6.05
CA LEU A 173 -5.93 1.17 -4.79
C LEU A 173 -4.61 1.93 -4.66
N PHE A 174 -3.47 1.28 -4.91
CA PHE A 174 -2.18 1.97 -4.90
C PHE A 174 -2.08 3.05 -5.96
N ALA A 175 -2.60 2.81 -7.16
CA ALA A 175 -2.59 3.76 -8.26
C ALA A 175 -3.40 5.02 -7.93
N VAL A 176 -4.64 4.85 -7.45
CA VAL A 176 -5.53 5.97 -7.08
C VAL A 176 -4.89 6.81 -5.98
N HIS A 177 -4.46 6.19 -4.87
CA HIS A 177 -3.89 6.95 -3.75
C HIS A 177 -2.53 7.57 -4.10
N GLY A 178 -1.72 6.94 -4.96
CA GLY A 178 -0.50 7.54 -5.48
C GLY A 178 -0.78 8.78 -6.32
N HIS A 179 -1.81 8.75 -7.16
CA HIS A 179 -2.26 9.91 -7.94
C HIS A 179 -2.82 11.01 -7.02
N GLU A 180 -3.72 10.66 -6.10
CA GLU A 180 -4.30 11.62 -5.14
C GLU A 180 -3.22 12.33 -4.31
N CYS A 181 -2.22 11.58 -3.81
CA CYS A 181 -1.12 12.16 -3.03
C CYS A 181 -0.18 13.04 -3.87
N LEU A 182 0.27 12.53 -5.02
CA LEU A 182 1.43 13.08 -5.73
C LEU A 182 1.04 14.01 -6.89
N ILE A 183 -0.15 13.83 -7.47
CA ILE A 183 -0.64 14.65 -8.58
C ILE A 183 -1.67 15.66 -8.09
N ASP A 184 -2.72 15.21 -7.42
CA ASP A 184 -3.79 16.09 -6.97
C ASP A 184 -3.43 16.87 -5.69
N GLY A 185 -2.51 16.32 -4.87
CA GLY A 185 -2.22 16.86 -3.54
C GLY A 185 -3.43 16.86 -2.61
N CYS A 186 -4.39 15.99 -2.87
CA CYS A 186 -5.65 15.88 -2.13
C CYS A 186 -6.04 14.41 -2.07
N PHE A 187 -5.81 13.75 -0.96
CA PHE A 187 -5.94 12.30 -0.86
C PHE A 187 -6.80 11.86 0.32
N ASN A 188 -7.46 10.71 0.14
CA ASN A 188 -8.12 10.02 1.23
C ASN A 188 -7.06 9.43 2.18
N ALA A 189 -7.06 9.90 3.43
CA ALA A 189 -6.11 9.46 4.44
C ALA A 189 -6.59 8.22 5.23
N ASP A 190 -7.82 7.76 5.01
CA ASP A 190 -8.41 6.56 5.62
C ASP A 190 -9.01 5.62 4.57
N PRO A 191 -8.20 4.92 3.76
CA PRO A 191 -8.67 3.93 2.80
C PRO A 191 -9.10 2.63 3.49
N HIS A 192 -10.01 2.72 4.48
CA HIS A 192 -10.46 1.55 5.22
C HIS A 192 -11.25 0.59 4.31
N PRO A 193 -11.05 -0.74 4.39
CA PRO A 193 -11.76 -1.70 3.53
C PRO A 193 -13.29 -1.68 3.69
N GLY A 194 -13.83 -1.15 4.81
CA GLY A 194 -15.26 -0.91 5.00
C GLY A 194 -15.84 0.16 4.09
N ASN A 195 -15.01 1.07 3.60
CA ASN A 195 -15.37 2.19 2.74
C ASN A 195 -15.13 1.89 1.25
N ILE A 196 -14.86 0.63 0.93
CA ILE A 196 -14.60 0.14 -0.42
C ILE A 196 -15.72 -0.82 -0.83
N LEU A 197 -16.46 -0.47 -1.89
CA LEU A 197 -17.45 -1.35 -2.49
C LEU A 197 -16.89 -1.96 -3.78
N CYS A 198 -17.36 -3.16 -4.08
CA CYS A 198 -17.10 -3.85 -5.33
C CYS A 198 -18.36 -3.83 -6.21
N VAL A 199 -18.22 -3.36 -7.44
CA VAL A 199 -19.28 -3.21 -8.42
C VAL A 199 -18.81 -3.77 -9.76
N ASP A 200 -19.30 -4.95 -10.16
CA ASP A 200 -18.92 -5.58 -11.44
C ASP A 200 -17.40 -5.63 -11.69
N GLY A 201 -16.62 -5.93 -10.64
CA GLY A 201 -15.16 -6.00 -10.71
C GLY A 201 -14.45 -4.64 -10.67
N LYS A 202 -15.18 -3.55 -10.46
CA LYS A 202 -14.65 -2.20 -10.21
C LYS A 202 -14.68 -1.87 -8.72
N LEU A 203 -13.89 -0.89 -8.33
CA LEU A 203 -13.90 -0.33 -6.98
C LEU A 203 -14.81 0.89 -6.93
N ALA A 204 -15.57 1.02 -5.85
CA ALA A 204 -16.23 2.25 -5.49
C ALA A 204 -15.71 2.71 -4.11
N LEU A 205 -15.23 3.94 -4.03
CA LEU A 205 -14.70 4.57 -2.83
C LEU A 205 -15.75 5.57 -2.34
N ILE A 206 -16.25 5.37 -1.12
CA ILE A 206 -17.49 6.04 -0.67
C ILE A 206 -17.32 6.96 0.54
N ASP A 207 -16.13 7.04 1.12
CA ASP A 207 -15.87 7.85 2.32
C ASP A 207 -14.67 8.77 2.09
N TYR A 208 -14.89 10.07 2.28
CA TYR A 208 -13.90 11.14 2.15
C TYR A 208 -13.96 12.10 3.35
N GLY A 209 -14.36 11.60 4.52
CA GLY A 209 -14.35 12.34 5.78
C GLY A 209 -12.95 12.78 6.16
N GLN A 210 -11.97 11.91 5.96
CA GLN A 210 -10.58 12.14 6.29
C GLN A 210 -9.73 12.44 5.04
N VAL A 211 -9.80 13.66 4.54
CA VAL A 211 -9.00 14.10 3.41
C VAL A 211 -7.88 15.03 3.87
N LYS A 212 -6.65 14.70 3.51
CA LYS A 212 -5.48 15.57 3.69
C LYS A 212 -5.14 16.29 2.38
N ARG A 213 -4.70 17.55 2.52
CA ARG A 213 -4.18 18.35 1.39
C ARG A 213 -2.72 18.63 1.57
N LEU A 214 -1.97 18.43 0.51
CA LEU A 214 -0.54 18.72 0.41
C LEU A 214 -0.34 20.00 -0.39
N SER A 215 0.56 20.85 0.06
CA SER A 215 1.09 21.94 -0.77
C SER A 215 1.97 21.37 -1.90
N ASP A 216 2.22 22.17 -2.92
CA ASP A 216 3.12 21.76 -4.01
C ASP A 216 4.51 21.38 -3.48
N SER A 217 5.06 22.14 -2.54
CA SER A 217 6.33 21.81 -1.90
C SER A 217 6.28 20.43 -1.20
N GLN A 218 5.22 20.11 -0.47
CA GLN A 218 5.06 18.81 0.19
C GLN A 218 4.91 17.68 -0.83
N ARG A 219 4.17 17.91 -1.93
CA ARG A 219 4.05 16.92 -3.02
C ARG A 219 5.41 16.60 -3.64
N TYR A 220 6.22 17.62 -3.91
CA TYR A 220 7.53 17.44 -4.55
C TYR A 220 8.54 16.77 -3.61
N GLU A 221 8.54 17.14 -2.33
CA GLU A 221 9.37 16.46 -1.33
C GLU A 221 8.97 14.99 -1.16
N LEU A 222 7.66 14.70 -1.11
CA LEU A 222 7.16 13.33 -1.09
C LEU A 222 7.55 12.55 -2.37
N ALA A 223 7.43 13.17 -3.53
CA ALA A 223 7.80 12.57 -4.81
C ALA A 223 9.29 12.22 -4.86
N LYS A 224 10.16 13.12 -4.38
CA LYS A 224 11.59 12.88 -4.25
C LYS A 224 11.86 11.70 -3.29
N SER A 225 11.22 11.68 -2.11
CA SER A 225 11.32 10.57 -1.16
C SER A 225 10.94 9.24 -1.81
N VAL A 226 9.83 9.19 -2.55
CA VAL A 226 9.36 7.97 -3.23
C VAL A 226 10.40 7.43 -4.20
N LEU A 227 11.00 8.30 -5.05
CA LEU A 227 12.01 7.87 -6.02
C LEU A 227 13.29 7.37 -5.35
N LEU A 228 13.78 8.10 -4.35
CA LEU A 228 14.99 7.71 -3.61
C LEU A 228 14.79 6.40 -2.86
N VAL A 229 13.64 6.24 -2.18
CA VAL A 229 13.34 5.04 -1.40
C VAL A 229 13.11 3.83 -2.31
N ASP A 230 12.38 3.99 -3.43
CA ASP A 230 12.21 2.89 -4.41
C ASP A 230 13.55 2.41 -4.95
N ALA A 231 14.42 3.34 -5.36
CA ALA A 231 15.75 2.99 -5.84
C ALA A 231 16.62 2.36 -4.75
N ALA A 232 16.53 2.84 -3.50
CA ALA A 232 17.27 2.29 -2.38
C ALA A 232 16.81 0.88 -2.00
N ILE A 233 15.49 0.61 -2.01
CA ILE A 233 14.93 -0.72 -1.77
C ILE A 233 15.43 -1.73 -2.82
N LYS A 234 15.47 -1.34 -4.10
CA LYS A 234 15.99 -2.20 -5.19
C LYS A 234 17.48 -2.53 -5.03
N ASN A 235 18.22 -1.69 -4.31
CA ASN A 235 19.63 -1.86 -4.00
C ASN A 235 19.88 -2.28 -2.53
N ASP A 236 18.86 -2.73 -1.81
CA ASP A 236 19.00 -3.29 -0.47
C ASP A 236 19.38 -4.77 -0.56
N PRO A 237 20.48 -5.21 0.10
CA PRO A 237 20.94 -6.60 0.07
C PRO A 237 19.89 -7.61 0.54
N ARG A 238 18.94 -7.19 1.38
CA ARG A 238 17.83 -8.02 1.85
C ARG A 238 16.85 -8.38 0.71
N GLN A 239 16.77 -7.55 -0.32
CA GLN A 239 15.91 -7.77 -1.49
C GLN A 239 16.71 -8.17 -2.73
N ASN A 240 17.95 -7.72 -2.83
CA ASN A 240 18.87 -8.01 -3.93
C ASN A 240 20.23 -8.43 -3.39
N PRO A 241 20.41 -9.71 -3.03
CA PRO A 241 21.70 -10.19 -2.47
C PRO A 241 22.92 -10.02 -3.39
N SER A 242 22.70 -9.76 -4.69
CA SER A 242 23.77 -9.56 -5.66
C SER A 242 24.20 -8.10 -5.82
N VAL A 243 23.57 -7.16 -5.11
CA VAL A 243 23.95 -5.75 -5.18
C VAL A 243 25.35 -5.52 -4.61
N ASP A 244 26.12 -4.63 -5.28
CA ASP A 244 27.39 -4.18 -4.73
C ASP A 244 27.15 -3.39 -3.41
N PRO A 245 27.76 -3.79 -2.29
CA PRO A 245 27.56 -3.10 -1.01
C PRO A 245 27.86 -1.61 -1.05
N ARG A 246 28.76 -1.15 -1.93
CA ARG A 246 29.09 0.27 -2.11
C ARG A 246 27.90 1.06 -2.66
N ILE A 247 27.11 0.44 -3.55
CA ILE A 247 25.87 1.05 -4.09
C ILE A 247 24.85 1.20 -2.96
N HIS A 248 24.65 0.14 -2.16
CA HIS A 248 23.74 0.19 -1.00
C HIS A 248 24.12 1.30 -0.01
N VAL A 249 25.41 1.46 0.31
CA VAL A 249 25.88 2.52 1.21
C VAL A 249 25.57 3.91 0.66
N LYS A 250 25.76 4.14 -0.65
CA LYS A 250 25.42 5.41 -1.29
C LYS A 250 23.91 5.66 -1.30
N ALA A 251 23.12 4.66 -1.65
CA ALA A 251 21.66 4.73 -1.64
C ALA A 251 21.12 5.06 -0.24
N LYS A 252 21.60 4.35 0.79
CA LYS A 252 21.26 4.62 2.19
C LYS A 252 21.57 6.07 2.58
N ARG A 253 22.80 6.53 2.30
CA ARG A 253 23.21 7.91 2.58
C ARG A 253 22.30 8.94 1.90
N SER A 254 21.91 8.70 0.66
CA SER A 254 21.02 9.60 -0.09
C SER A 254 19.64 9.72 0.58
N VAL A 255 19.02 8.60 0.97
CA VAL A 255 17.75 8.58 1.71
C VAL A 255 17.88 9.30 3.05
N VAL A 256 18.95 9.04 3.81
CA VAL A 256 19.22 9.68 5.12
C VAL A 256 19.42 11.19 4.97
N ASN A 257 20.23 11.63 4.00
CA ASN A 257 20.46 13.05 3.74
C ASN A 257 19.16 13.77 3.38
N HIS A 258 18.30 13.13 2.58
CA HIS A 258 16.99 13.68 2.23
C HIS A 258 16.09 13.83 3.46
N ALA A 259 16.03 12.82 4.33
CA ALA A 259 15.26 12.87 5.57
C ALA A 259 15.74 14.01 6.49
N HIS A 260 17.05 14.17 6.65
CA HIS A 260 17.62 15.28 7.43
C HIS A 260 17.33 16.65 6.80
N ALA A 261 17.48 16.77 5.47
CA ALA A 261 17.18 18.03 4.76
C ALA A 261 15.70 18.43 4.89
N ALA A 262 14.79 17.46 4.97
CA ALA A 262 13.38 17.68 5.26
C ALA A 262 13.10 18.11 6.73
N GLY A 263 14.07 17.94 7.64
CA GLY A 263 13.95 18.31 9.05
C GLY A 263 13.59 17.15 9.98
N MET A 264 13.63 15.91 9.51
CA MET A 264 13.47 14.75 10.39
C MET A 264 14.65 14.66 11.35
N ASN A 265 14.36 14.35 12.61
CA ASN A 265 15.39 14.17 13.65
C ASN A 265 14.99 13.04 14.61
N THR A 266 16.01 12.42 15.20
CA THR A 266 15.86 11.47 16.29
C THR A 266 16.82 11.87 17.41
N LYS A 267 16.75 11.21 18.55
CA LYS A 267 17.57 11.55 19.71
C LYS A 267 19.08 11.45 19.42
N PHE A 268 19.48 10.44 18.65
CA PHE A 268 20.89 10.16 18.36
C PHE A 268 21.26 10.35 16.88
N ASN A 269 20.29 10.64 16.03
CA ASN A 269 20.45 10.84 14.58
C ASN A 269 21.21 9.69 13.89
N LEU A 270 20.82 8.44 14.20
CA LEU A 270 21.44 7.26 13.60
C LEU A 270 20.96 7.08 12.17
N ASP A 271 21.86 7.01 11.21
CA ASP A 271 21.56 6.77 9.78
C ASP A 271 20.68 5.54 9.58
N GLU A 272 20.90 4.48 10.40
CA GLU A 272 20.09 3.26 10.36
C GLU A 272 18.62 3.54 10.63
N THR A 273 18.33 4.37 11.63
CA THR A 273 16.96 4.70 12.02
C THR A 273 16.23 5.39 10.87
N PHE A 274 16.85 6.41 10.25
CA PHE A 274 16.21 7.12 9.13
C PHE A 274 16.01 6.23 7.93
N TYR A 275 17.00 5.41 7.59
CA TYR A 275 16.89 4.48 6.47
C TYR A 275 15.79 3.46 6.70
N GLU A 276 15.82 2.74 7.82
CA GLU A 276 14.84 1.71 8.17
C GLU A 276 13.41 2.27 8.21
N MET A 277 13.22 3.45 8.78
CA MET A 277 11.90 4.10 8.81
C MET A 277 11.36 4.34 7.39
N ASN A 278 12.15 4.92 6.50
CA ASN A 278 11.72 5.18 5.13
C ASN A 278 11.39 3.88 4.38
N VAL A 279 12.24 2.87 4.54
CA VAL A 279 12.02 1.56 3.91
C VAL A 279 10.81 0.85 4.48
N VAL A 280 10.54 0.94 5.78
CA VAL A 280 9.36 0.34 6.40
C VAL A 280 8.07 1.11 6.02
N TYR A 281 8.11 2.43 5.95
CA TYR A 281 6.91 3.21 5.59
C TYR A 281 6.52 3.09 4.11
N PHE A 282 7.48 2.97 3.21
CA PHE A 282 7.22 2.94 1.77
C PHE A 282 7.55 1.60 1.08
N GLY A 283 8.26 0.72 1.76
CA GLY A 283 8.62 -0.61 1.24
C GLY A 283 7.54 -1.66 1.51
N ARG A 284 7.97 -2.91 1.50
CA ARG A 284 7.15 -4.05 1.91
C ARG A 284 7.14 -4.18 3.44
N MET A 285 5.98 -4.48 3.99
CA MET A 285 5.80 -4.72 5.44
C MET A 285 5.73 -6.21 5.80
N ASP A 286 6.00 -7.10 4.85
CA ASP A 286 5.90 -8.52 5.14
C ASP A 286 7.00 -8.99 6.12
N LYS A 287 6.73 -10.09 6.80
CA LYS A 287 7.63 -10.68 7.78
C LYS A 287 9.03 -10.98 7.21
N ALA A 288 9.14 -11.23 5.92
CA ALA A 288 10.43 -11.54 5.29
C ALA A 288 11.41 -10.38 5.39
N PHE A 289 10.90 -9.14 5.33
CA PHE A 289 11.73 -7.94 5.43
C PHE A 289 12.12 -7.62 6.88
N LEU A 290 11.19 -7.83 7.82
CA LEU A 290 11.38 -7.51 9.24
C LEU A 290 11.86 -8.70 10.08
N TYR A 291 11.96 -9.89 9.48
CA TYR A 291 12.31 -11.13 10.22
C TYR A 291 13.55 -10.96 11.10
N PRO A 292 13.54 -11.45 12.34
CA PRO A 292 12.49 -12.24 12.98
C PRO A 292 11.39 -11.41 13.68
N LEU A 293 11.38 -10.09 13.51
CA LEU A 293 10.47 -9.18 14.19
C LEU A 293 9.16 -9.01 13.39
N ASN A 294 8.08 -8.67 14.08
CA ASN A 294 6.91 -8.06 13.47
C ASN A 294 7.03 -6.52 13.53
N VAL A 295 6.08 -5.81 12.89
CA VAL A 295 6.11 -4.33 12.81
C VAL A 295 6.13 -3.68 14.20
N LEU A 296 5.36 -4.18 15.16
CA LEU A 296 5.33 -3.64 16.53
C LEU A 296 6.67 -3.83 17.24
N GLN A 297 7.22 -5.05 17.20
CA GLN A 297 8.52 -5.34 17.79
C GLN A 297 9.65 -4.56 17.13
N TRP A 298 9.55 -4.34 15.82
CA TRP A 298 10.50 -3.50 15.09
C TRP A 298 10.40 -2.04 15.57
N THR A 299 9.17 -1.49 15.69
CA THR A 299 8.94 -0.13 16.18
C THR A 299 9.49 0.05 17.60
N ASP A 300 9.22 -0.90 18.50
CA ASP A 300 9.73 -0.86 19.87
C ASP A 300 11.26 -0.89 19.89
N LYS A 301 11.88 -1.72 19.07
CA LYS A 301 13.34 -1.79 18.93
C LYS A 301 13.92 -0.48 18.42
N MET A 302 13.32 0.12 17.40
CA MET A 302 13.79 1.39 16.85
C MET A 302 13.66 2.51 17.87
N GLN A 303 12.54 2.58 18.59
CA GLN A 303 12.32 3.56 19.66
C GLN A 303 13.28 3.37 20.85
N ALA A 304 13.64 2.13 21.18
CA ALA A 304 14.61 1.86 22.24
C ALA A 304 16.03 2.28 21.84
N ASN A 305 16.41 2.08 20.58
CA ASN A 305 17.74 2.38 20.07
C ASN A 305 17.96 3.87 19.79
N ASP A 306 17.00 4.50 19.14
CA ASP A 306 17.08 5.90 18.70
C ASP A 306 15.68 6.52 18.66
N PRO A 307 15.20 7.02 19.82
CA PRO A 307 13.85 7.59 19.91
C PRO A 307 13.62 8.71 18.91
N MET A 308 12.45 8.69 18.26
CA MET A 308 12.01 9.77 17.39
C MET A 308 11.99 11.09 18.15
N GLY A 309 12.52 12.14 17.51
CA GLY A 309 12.35 13.51 17.94
C GLY A 309 10.93 14.04 17.64
N GLU A 310 10.73 15.32 17.90
CA GLU A 310 9.50 15.98 17.47
C GLU A 310 9.48 16.12 15.94
N LEU A 311 8.36 15.75 15.34
CA LEU A 311 8.16 15.95 13.91
C LEU A 311 7.86 17.43 13.65
N PRO A 312 8.64 18.13 12.80
CA PRO A 312 8.35 19.51 12.49
C PRO A 312 6.97 19.66 11.84
N PRO A 313 6.25 20.77 12.07
CA PRO A 313 4.93 21.01 11.48
C PRO A 313 4.90 20.94 9.95
N SER A 314 6.03 21.20 9.29
CA SER A 314 6.18 21.05 7.83
C SER A 314 6.06 19.61 7.34
N LEU A 315 6.28 18.64 8.20
CA LEU A 315 6.24 17.20 7.93
C LEU A 315 5.02 16.48 8.54
N ASP A 316 4.07 17.21 9.15
CA ASP A 316 2.88 16.62 9.77
C ASP A 316 2.06 15.76 8.78
N TYR A 317 2.08 16.12 7.50
CA TYR A 317 1.41 15.38 6.44
C TYR A 317 1.92 13.94 6.27
N LEU A 318 3.19 13.68 6.61
CA LEU A 318 3.77 12.34 6.51
C LEU A 318 3.06 11.33 7.43
N ILE A 319 2.48 11.78 8.54
CA ILE A 319 1.70 10.92 9.44
C ILE A 319 0.56 10.28 8.65
N MET A 320 -0.22 11.11 7.94
CA MET A 320 -1.37 10.62 7.18
C MET A 320 -0.95 9.82 5.94
N VAL A 321 0.10 10.25 5.23
CA VAL A 321 0.66 9.47 4.11
C VAL A 321 1.13 8.09 4.57
N ASN A 322 1.83 8.02 5.71
CA ASN A 322 2.30 6.76 6.26
C ASN A 322 1.13 5.86 6.71
N MET A 323 0.09 6.43 7.35
CA MET A 323 -1.12 5.68 7.70
C MET A 323 -1.79 5.11 6.44
N THR A 324 -1.95 5.92 5.39
CA THR A 324 -2.49 5.47 4.11
C THR A 324 -1.68 4.32 3.51
N THR A 325 -0.35 4.45 3.44
CA THR A 325 0.52 3.38 2.91
C THR A 325 0.45 2.12 3.76
N MET A 326 0.35 2.24 5.09
CA MET A 326 0.21 1.09 6.00
C MET A 326 -1.13 0.37 5.78
N MET A 327 -2.23 1.11 5.64
CA MET A 327 -3.56 0.51 5.37
C MET A 327 -3.59 -0.19 4.01
N LEU A 328 -3.09 0.44 2.95
CA LEU A 328 -3.01 -0.16 1.61
C LEU A 328 -2.18 -1.45 1.61
N ARG A 329 -1.03 -1.45 2.30
CA ARG A 329 -0.18 -2.65 2.43
C ARG A 329 -0.81 -3.70 3.32
N GLY A 330 -1.51 -3.30 4.39
CA GLY A 330 -2.26 -4.23 5.24
C GLY A 330 -3.35 -4.95 4.45
N MET A 331 -4.11 -4.24 3.61
CA MET A 331 -5.06 -4.86 2.68
C MET A 331 -4.34 -5.78 1.67
N GLY A 332 -3.20 -5.31 1.14
CA GLY A 332 -2.37 -6.12 0.25
C GLY A 332 -1.90 -7.40 0.92
N GLU A 333 -1.43 -7.33 2.15
CA GLU A 333 -1.01 -8.51 2.93
C GLU A 333 -2.19 -9.45 3.18
N PHE A 334 -3.33 -8.92 3.58
CA PHE A 334 -4.55 -9.71 3.78
C PHE A 334 -4.95 -10.46 2.49
N LEU A 335 -4.87 -9.79 1.33
CA LEU A 335 -5.19 -10.34 0.02
C LEU A 335 -4.00 -11.04 -0.66
N GLN A 336 -2.90 -11.27 0.04
CA GLN A 336 -1.66 -11.89 -0.47
C GLN A 336 -1.06 -11.16 -1.69
N GLN A 337 -1.25 -9.85 -1.72
CA GLN A 337 -0.74 -8.95 -2.74
C GLN A 337 0.31 -8.01 -2.12
N TYR A 338 1.51 -8.53 -1.93
CA TYR A 338 2.61 -7.81 -1.31
C TYR A 338 3.17 -6.75 -2.26
N ARG A 339 3.11 -5.48 -1.89
CA ARG A 339 3.55 -4.34 -2.70
C ARG A 339 4.49 -3.44 -1.92
N ASN A 340 5.48 -2.89 -2.63
CA ASN A 340 6.21 -1.71 -2.18
C ASN A 340 5.40 -0.47 -2.56
N ALA A 341 4.99 0.34 -1.60
CA ALA A 341 4.25 1.56 -1.88
C ALA A 341 5.07 2.51 -2.77
N ALA A 342 6.37 2.68 -2.46
CA ALA A 342 7.25 3.48 -3.30
C ALA A 342 7.24 3.01 -4.77
N THR A 343 7.42 1.70 -5.02
CA THR A 343 7.42 1.16 -6.39
C THR A 343 6.10 1.44 -7.12
N CYS A 344 4.97 1.27 -6.44
CA CYS A 344 3.66 1.56 -7.02
C CYS A 344 3.48 3.05 -7.34
N TRP A 345 4.13 3.93 -6.59
CA TRP A 345 3.98 5.39 -6.70
C TRP A 345 5.03 6.06 -7.59
N VAL A 346 6.07 5.35 -8.03
CA VAL A 346 7.11 5.88 -8.95
C VAL A 346 6.55 6.62 -10.17
N PRO A 347 5.53 6.10 -10.90
CA PRO A 347 5.00 6.82 -12.07
C PRO A 347 4.47 8.22 -11.73
N TYR A 348 3.75 8.34 -10.62
CA TYR A 348 3.18 9.60 -10.14
C TYR A 348 4.24 10.54 -9.58
N ALA A 349 5.24 9.99 -8.88
CA ALA A 349 6.37 10.76 -8.37
C ALA A 349 7.19 11.39 -9.51
N ARG A 350 7.45 10.64 -10.58
CA ARG A 350 8.09 11.17 -11.80
C ARG A 350 7.27 12.26 -12.46
N GLN A 351 5.97 12.06 -12.58
CA GLN A 351 5.07 13.05 -13.16
C GLN A 351 5.04 14.33 -12.32
N ALA A 352 4.92 14.22 -10.99
CA ALA A 352 4.93 15.38 -10.08
C ALA A 352 6.24 16.18 -10.19
N LEU A 353 7.40 15.51 -10.16
CA LEU A 353 8.70 16.18 -10.26
C LEU A 353 8.93 16.81 -11.64
N ALA A 354 8.35 16.25 -12.70
CA ALA A 354 8.45 16.84 -14.04
C ALA A 354 7.68 18.18 -14.18
N GLU A 355 6.80 18.52 -13.22
CA GLU A 355 6.17 19.84 -13.15
C GLU A 355 7.16 20.95 -12.77
N GLN A 356 8.29 20.59 -12.14
CA GLN A 356 9.36 21.53 -11.78
C GLN A 356 10.58 21.35 -12.70
N PRO A 357 11.00 22.39 -13.42
CA PRO A 357 12.17 22.31 -14.32
C PRO A 357 13.43 21.83 -13.59
N GLY A 358 14.01 20.73 -14.05
CA GLY A 358 15.25 20.15 -13.55
C GLY A 358 15.10 19.31 -12.27
N ALA A 359 13.93 19.24 -11.63
CA ALA A 359 13.77 18.50 -10.37
C ALA A 359 13.85 16.99 -10.57
N LEU A 360 13.20 16.46 -11.60
CA LEU A 360 13.27 15.03 -11.92
C LEU A 360 14.69 14.62 -12.31
N GLU A 361 15.31 15.39 -13.20
CA GLU A 361 16.67 15.16 -13.68
C GLU A 361 17.69 15.18 -12.53
N ALA A 362 17.51 16.06 -11.56
CA ALA A 362 18.37 16.14 -10.37
C ALA A 362 18.31 14.86 -9.53
N VAL A 363 17.10 14.35 -9.29
CA VAL A 363 16.92 13.09 -8.52
C VAL A 363 17.45 11.88 -9.29
N GLU A 364 17.21 11.83 -10.60
CA GLU A 364 17.73 10.74 -11.44
C GLU A 364 19.26 10.77 -11.53
N ALA A 365 19.86 11.95 -11.61
CA ALA A 365 21.32 12.11 -11.58
C ALA A 365 21.90 11.70 -10.21
N GLU A 366 21.21 12.02 -9.09
CA GLU A 366 21.59 11.58 -7.76
C GLU A 366 21.57 10.05 -7.66
N ILE A 367 20.52 9.39 -8.14
CA ILE A 367 20.42 7.93 -8.17
C ILE A 367 21.49 7.31 -9.08
N ALA A 368 21.72 7.89 -10.26
CA ALA A 368 22.73 7.40 -11.20
C ALA A 368 24.16 7.49 -10.61
N ALA A 369 24.45 8.49 -9.78
CA ALA A 369 25.73 8.64 -9.11
C ALA A 369 26.04 7.51 -8.10
N TRP A 370 25.04 6.75 -7.64
CA TRP A 370 25.30 5.59 -6.78
C TRP A 370 26.07 4.48 -7.50
N TYR A 371 25.91 4.35 -8.81
CA TYR A 371 26.51 3.31 -9.64
C TYR A 371 27.92 3.72 -10.17
N VAL A 372 28.32 4.95 -9.97
CA VAL A 372 29.69 5.40 -10.26
C VAL A 372 30.59 4.95 -9.12
N LEU A 373 31.21 3.80 -9.27
CA LEU A 373 32.12 3.23 -8.27
C LEU A 373 33.55 3.57 -8.70
N ASP A 374 34.30 4.27 -7.83
CA ASP A 374 35.72 4.50 -8.06
C ASP A 374 36.44 3.14 -8.14
N GLU A 375 37.27 2.97 -9.16
CA GLU A 375 38.21 1.83 -9.22
C GLU A 375 39.09 1.92 -7.99
N GLU A 376 39.12 0.86 -7.17
CA GLU A 376 40.03 0.77 -6.04
C GLU A 376 41.43 0.97 -6.59
N LYS A 377 42.11 2.03 -6.16
CA LYS A 377 43.55 2.14 -6.34
C LYS A 377 44.18 0.95 -5.58
N LYS A 378 44.54 -0.07 -6.36
CA LYS A 378 45.31 -1.21 -5.87
C LYS A 378 46.62 -0.76 -5.22
#